data_9e71f6d1c2303044206b56cad2c7f73f
#
_entry.id   9e71f6d1c2303044206b56cad2c7f73f
#
_cell.length_a   1.000
_cell.length_b   1.000
_cell.length_c   1.000
_cell.angle_alpha   90.00
_cell.angle_beta   90.00
_cell.angle_gamma   90.00
#
_symmetry.space_group_name_H-M   'P 1'
#
loop_
_entity.id
_entity.type
_entity.pdbx_description
1 polymer ?
#
loop_
_entity_poly.entity_id
_entity_poly.type
_entity_poly.pdbx_seq_one_letter_code
_entity_poly.pdbx_strand_id
1 'polypeptide(L)'
;MKYSVETNALAIGYGKAALARDIALGAAKGQVLALIGPNGAGKSTLLKTLAGQLAPLGGAVLLDGQELARIPGNARAQKLALMLPHTRRTELTTCFEFAAAGRIPYTGRLGILSAEDKKQIQNALELVGAAHLANRDFNCVSDGQRQRILLARAVCQQPQVLLLDEPTSFLDITGTIGLLPIFQKL
;
A
#
# COMPACT_ATOMS: atom_id res chain seq x y z
N MET A 1 3.56 -23.66 7.17
CA MET A 1 2.99 -22.30 7.38
C MET A 1 2.24 -21.89 6.13
N LYS A 2 1.08 -21.25 6.25
CA LYS A 2 0.35 -20.72 5.09
C LYS A 2 0.73 -19.24 4.94
N TYR A 3 1.31 -18.88 3.81
CA TYR A 3 1.68 -17.49 3.52
C TYR A 3 0.46 -16.71 2.98
N SER A 4 0.33 -15.45 3.38
CA SER A 4 -0.63 -14.51 2.79
C SER A 4 -0.13 -14.01 1.45
N VAL A 5 1.18 -13.77 1.32
CA VAL A 5 1.86 -13.47 0.07
C VAL A 5 3.15 -14.29 -0.02
N GLU A 6 3.44 -14.85 -1.18
CA GLU A 6 4.67 -15.59 -1.45
C GLU A 6 5.10 -15.43 -2.91
N THR A 7 6.38 -15.70 -3.19
CA THR A 7 6.91 -15.70 -4.55
C THR A 7 7.55 -17.03 -4.87
N ASN A 8 7.44 -17.43 -6.13
CA ASN A 8 8.05 -18.65 -6.65
C ASN A 8 8.97 -18.29 -7.81
N ALA A 9 10.29 -18.44 -7.62
CA ALA A 9 11.35 -18.12 -8.58
C ALA A 9 11.13 -16.79 -9.32
N LEU A 10 10.70 -15.74 -8.57
CA LEU A 10 10.26 -14.48 -9.14
C LEU A 10 11.43 -13.71 -9.75
N ALA A 11 11.26 -13.26 -10.99
CA ALA A 11 12.16 -12.33 -11.67
C ALA A 11 11.46 -10.98 -11.88
N ILE A 12 12.13 -9.89 -11.47
CA ILE A 12 11.61 -8.53 -11.56
C ILE A 12 12.48 -7.66 -12.45
N GLY A 13 11.88 -6.63 -13.07
CA GLY A 13 12.61 -5.68 -13.93
C GLY A 13 11.68 -4.89 -14.83
N TYR A 14 12.25 -4.24 -15.84
CA TYR A 14 11.52 -3.44 -16.83
C TYR A 14 11.85 -3.91 -18.24
N GLY A 15 10.84 -4.08 -19.08
CA GLY A 15 10.98 -4.59 -20.43
C GLY A 15 11.63 -5.98 -20.42
N LYS A 16 12.84 -6.11 -20.99
CA LYS A 16 13.61 -7.36 -20.98
C LYS A 16 14.77 -7.37 -19.97
N ALA A 17 15.01 -6.24 -19.28
CA ALA A 17 16.11 -6.09 -18.35
C ALA A 17 15.66 -6.54 -16.93
N ALA A 18 16.18 -7.69 -16.50
CA ALA A 18 15.97 -8.17 -15.15
C ALA A 18 16.87 -7.43 -14.16
N LEU A 19 16.28 -6.89 -13.08
CA LEU A 19 16.99 -6.31 -11.94
C LEU A 19 17.37 -7.37 -10.91
N ALA A 20 16.50 -8.34 -10.69
CA ALA A 20 16.75 -9.48 -9.81
C ALA A 20 16.00 -10.71 -10.31
N ARG A 21 16.51 -11.89 -9.98
CA ARG A 21 15.96 -13.20 -10.34
C ARG A 21 15.91 -14.11 -9.12
N ASP A 22 15.19 -15.20 -9.26
CA ASP A 22 15.10 -16.27 -8.26
C ASP A 22 14.72 -15.78 -6.86
N ILE A 23 13.88 -14.72 -6.81
CA ILE A 23 13.40 -14.17 -5.55
C ILE A 23 12.38 -15.16 -4.96
N ALA A 24 12.73 -15.71 -3.78
CA ALA A 24 11.87 -16.54 -2.96
C ALA A 24 11.64 -15.82 -1.63
N LEU A 25 10.43 -15.34 -1.40
CA LEU A 25 10.01 -14.72 -0.15
C LEU A 25 8.60 -15.17 0.20
N GLY A 26 8.27 -15.09 1.49
CA GLY A 26 6.92 -15.36 1.96
C GLY A 26 6.65 -14.59 3.25
N ALA A 27 5.44 -14.05 3.37
CA ALA A 27 4.96 -13.42 4.59
C ALA A 27 3.63 -14.04 5.01
N ALA A 28 3.57 -14.52 6.23
CA ALA A 28 2.37 -15.05 6.85
C ALA A 28 1.52 -13.93 7.47
N LYS A 29 0.27 -14.25 7.82
CA LYS A 29 -0.61 -13.29 8.50
C LYS A 29 0.02 -12.83 9.83
N GLY A 30 -0.01 -11.50 10.06
CA GLY A 30 0.57 -10.87 11.25
C GLY A 30 2.10 -10.78 11.23
N GLN A 31 2.74 -11.12 10.12
CA GLN A 31 4.18 -11.01 9.95
C GLN A 31 4.55 -9.70 9.26
N VAL A 32 5.57 -9.03 9.79
CA VAL A 32 6.23 -7.88 9.14
C VAL A 32 7.50 -8.36 8.45
N LEU A 33 7.62 -8.10 7.15
CA LEU A 33 8.80 -8.37 6.35
C LEU A 33 9.43 -7.05 5.91
N ALA A 34 10.67 -6.78 6.33
CA ALA A 34 11.40 -5.59 5.94
C ALA A 34 12.36 -5.87 4.77
N LEU A 35 12.25 -5.06 3.71
CA LEU A 35 13.16 -5.07 2.57
C LEU A 35 14.25 -4.02 2.79
N ILE A 36 15.50 -4.46 3.00
CA ILE A 36 16.64 -3.59 3.27
C ILE A 36 17.63 -3.69 2.11
N GLY A 37 18.20 -2.56 1.71
CA GLY A 37 19.20 -2.51 0.65
C GLY A 37 19.40 -1.08 0.13
N PRO A 38 20.45 -0.83 -0.67
CA PRO A 38 20.76 0.50 -1.22
C PRO A 38 19.66 1.02 -2.15
N ASN A 39 19.69 2.33 -2.42
CA ASN A 39 18.83 2.92 -3.43
C ASN A 39 19.16 2.32 -4.82
N GLY A 40 18.12 2.07 -5.62
CA GLY A 40 18.27 1.41 -6.91
C GLY A 40 18.37 -0.13 -6.88
N ALA A 41 18.40 -0.77 -5.71
CA ALA A 41 18.45 -2.24 -5.60
C ALA A 41 17.18 -2.98 -6.08
N GLY A 42 16.14 -2.25 -6.52
CA GLY A 42 14.91 -2.85 -7.04
C GLY A 42 13.80 -3.05 -5.99
N LYS A 43 13.93 -2.51 -4.76
CA LYS A 43 12.91 -2.64 -3.70
C LYS A 43 11.52 -2.19 -4.16
N SER A 44 11.40 -0.98 -4.70
CA SER A 44 10.13 -0.44 -5.23
C SER A 44 9.62 -1.24 -6.44
N THR A 45 10.53 -1.77 -7.27
CA THR A 45 10.17 -2.65 -8.39
C THR A 45 9.58 -3.96 -7.88
N LEU A 46 10.19 -4.55 -6.83
CA LEU A 46 9.66 -5.74 -6.18
C LEU A 46 8.27 -5.47 -5.58
N LEU A 47 8.09 -4.39 -4.81
CA LEU A 47 6.80 -4.03 -4.23
C LEU A 47 5.71 -3.81 -5.31
N LYS A 48 6.04 -3.12 -6.41
CA LYS A 48 5.13 -2.95 -7.54
C LYS A 48 4.78 -4.28 -8.23
N THR A 49 5.74 -5.21 -8.32
CA THR A 49 5.50 -6.54 -8.89
C THR A 49 4.62 -7.37 -7.94
N LEU A 50 4.89 -7.35 -6.63
CA LEU A 50 4.04 -7.98 -5.61
C LEU A 50 2.61 -7.42 -5.60
N ALA A 51 2.44 -6.14 -5.90
CA ALA A 51 1.13 -5.50 -6.02
C ALA A 51 0.42 -5.77 -7.36
N GLY A 52 1.12 -6.39 -8.31
CA GLY A 52 0.60 -6.62 -9.66
C GLY A 52 0.47 -5.35 -10.50
N GLN A 53 1.22 -4.29 -10.16
CA GLN A 53 1.36 -3.10 -11.01
C GLN A 53 2.41 -3.28 -12.11
N LEU A 54 3.37 -4.18 -11.87
CA LEU A 54 4.33 -4.62 -12.86
C LEU A 54 4.18 -6.13 -13.05
N ALA A 55 4.19 -6.56 -14.31
CA ALA A 55 4.22 -7.99 -14.62
C ALA A 55 5.60 -8.57 -14.24
N PRO A 56 5.67 -9.76 -13.64
CA PRO A 56 6.92 -10.46 -13.43
C PRO A 56 7.58 -10.79 -14.77
N LEU A 57 8.92 -10.76 -14.82
CA LEU A 57 9.68 -11.23 -15.98
C LEU A 57 9.86 -12.76 -15.98
N GLY A 58 9.57 -13.42 -14.87
CA GLY A 58 9.58 -14.88 -14.70
C GLY A 58 9.08 -15.24 -13.31
N GLY A 59 8.73 -16.49 -13.11
CA GLY A 59 8.16 -16.95 -11.86
C GLY A 59 6.75 -16.42 -11.60
N ALA A 60 6.31 -16.45 -10.35
CA ALA A 60 4.97 -16.04 -9.97
C ALA A 60 4.93 -15.37 -8.59
N VAL A 61 3.93 -14.50 -8.39
CA VAL A 61 3.49 -14.02 -7.08
C VAL A 61 2.19 -14.74 -6.74
N LEU A 62 2.08 -15.27 -5.53
CA LEU A 62 0.89 -15.92 -5.03
C LEU A 62 0.32 -15.11 -3.86
N LEU A 63 -1.00 -14.99 -3.82
CA LEU A 63 -1.77 -14.36 -2.74
C LEU A 63 -2.74 -15.42 -2.20
N ASP A 64 -2.59 -15.81 -0.93
CA ASP A 64 -3.31 -16.93 -0.31
C ASP A 64 -3.15 -18.27 -1.10
N GLY A 65 -2.00 -18.48 -1.75
CA GLY A 65 -1.73 -19.68 -2.57
C GLY A 65 -2.31 -19.62 -3.98
N GLN A 66 -2.99 -18.53 -4.36
CA GLN A 66 -3.50 -18.32 -5.72
C GLN A 66 -2.58 -17.36 -6.49
N GLU A 67 -2.24 -17.71 -7.73
CA GLU A 67 -1.43 -16.84 -8.58
C GLU A 67 -2.10 -15.47 -8.78
N LEU A 68 -1.36 -14.40 -8.45
CA LEU A 68 -1.86 -13.02 -8.45
C LEU A 68 -2.44 -12.58 -9.81
N ALA A 69 -1.82 -13.05 -10.90
CA ALA A 69 -2.25 -12.76 -12.26
C ALA A 69 -3.66 -13.31 -12.58
N ARG A 70 -4.11 -14.35 -11.87
CA ARG A 70 -5.44 -14.97 -12.04
C ARG A 70 -6.52 -14.34 -11.17
N ILE A 71 -6.15 -13.47 -10.22
CA ILE A 71 -7.12 -12.80 -9.33
C ILE A 71 -7.66 -11.56 -10.06
N PRO A 72 -9.00 -11.42 -10.20
CA PRO A 72 -9.62 -10.23 -10.79
C PRO A 72 -9.17 -8.95 -10.06
N GLY A 73 -8.96 -7.86 -10.81
CA GLY A 73 -8.38 -6.63 -10.29
C GLY A 73 -9.07 -6.08 -9.05
N ASN A 74 -10.43 -6.10 -9.01
CA ASN A 74 -11.18 -5.64 -7.85
C ASN A 74 -10.99 -6.56 -6.63
N ALA A 75 -11.03 -7.88 -6.81
CA ALA A 75 -10.80 -8.85 -5.73
C ALA A 75 -9.37 -8.76 -5.18
N ARG A 76 -8.38 -8.52 -6.07
CA ARG A 76 -7.00 -8.26 -5.67
C ARG A 76 -6.89 -6.95 -4.86
N ALA A 77 -7.54 -5.88 -5.31
CA ALA A 77 -7.54 -4.60 -4.61
C ALA A 77 -8.25 -4.63 -3.26
N GLN A 78 -9.14 -5.58 -2.99
CA GLN A 78 -9.70 -5.80 -1.65
C GLN A 78 -8.74 -6.53 -0.71
N LYS A 79 -7.77 -7.29 -1.25
CA LYS A 79 -6.84 -8.09 -0.46
C LYS A 79 -5.47 -7.44 -0.26
N LEU A 80 -5.05 -6.59 -1.19
CA LEU A 80 -3.70 -6.06 -1.23
C LEU A 80 -3.70 -4.56 -1.47
N ALA A 81 -3.02 -3.81 -0.61
CA ALA A 81 -2.79 -2.38 -0.77
C ALA A 81 -1.30 -2.07 -0.96
N LEU A 82 -1.02 -1.09 -1.80
CA LEU A 82 0.33 -0.56 -2.02
C LEU A 82 0.35 0.94 -1.74
N MET A 83 1.21 1.35 -0.82
CA MET A 83 1.57 2.74 -0.59
C MET A 83 2.91 3.05 -1.27
N LEU A 84 2.92 4.05 -2.13
CA LEU A 84 4.10 4.59 -2.79
C LEU A 84 4.42 5.99 -2.24
N PRO A 85 5.70 6.39 -2.14
CA PRO A 85 6.09 7.67 -1.55
C PRO A 85 5.71 8.89 -2.41
N HIS A 86 5.54 8.70 -3.72
CA HIS A 86 5.27 9.79 -4.65
C HIS A 86 3.85 9.72 -5.17
N THR A 87 3.05 10.70 -4.77
CA THR A 87 1.73 10.94 -5.33
C THR A 87 1.78 12.21 -6.16
N ARG A 88 1.31 12.14 -7.40
CA ARG A 88 1.12 13.33 -8.23
C ARG A 88 0.17 14.28 -7.51
N ARG A 89 0.35 15.60 -7.70
CA ARG A 89 -0.61 16.60 -7.21
C ARG A 89 -1.99 16.24 -7.74
N THR A 90 -2.96 16.24 -6.85
CA THR A 90 -4.38 16.04 -7.19
C THR A 90 -5.05 17.40 -7.15
N GLU A 91 -5.84 17.75 -8.18
CA GLU A 91 -6.57 18.99 -8.18
C GLU A 91 -7.72 18.94 -7.17
N LEU A 92 -7.88 19.99 -6.35
CA LEU A 92 -9.03 20.25 -5.47
C LEU A 92 -9.52 19.05 -4.63
N THR A 93 -8.61 18.30 -4.03
CA THR A 93 -8.95 17.08 -3.26
C THR A 93 -8.65 17.30 -1.79
N THR A 94 -9.62 17.11 -0.91
CA THR A 94 -9.41 17.10 0.54
C THR A 94 -8.65 15.86 0.99
N CYS A 95 -8.03 15.92 2.18
CA CYS A 95 -7.37 14.74 2.77
C CYS A 95 -8.34 13.57 2.98
N PHE A 96 -9.61 13.86 3.31
CA PHE A 96 -10.65 12.84 3.44
C PHE A 96 -10.92 12.15 2.09
N GLU A 97 -11.15 12.93 1.03
CA GLU A 97 -11.40 12.39 -0.33
C GLU A 97 -10.20 11.62 -0.86
N PHE A 98 -8.99 12.08 -0.56
CA PHE A 98 -7.77 11.37 -0.93
C PHE A 98 -7.69 9.99 -0.22
N ALA A 99 -7.98 9.95 1.08
CA ALA A 99 -8.04 8.69 1.83
C ALA A 99 -9.20 7.79 1.34
N ALA A 100 -10.34 8.40 0.98
CA ALA A 100 -11.53 7.71 0.47
C ALA A 100 -11.26 6.92 -0.82
N ALA A 101 -10.26 7.30 -1.62
CA ALA A 101 -9.84 6.52 -2.78
C ALA A 101 -9.42 5.08 -2.42
N GLY A 102 -9.03 4.80 -1.16
CA GLY A 102 -8.79 3.44 -0.67
C GLY A 102 -10.05 2.58 -0.62
N ARG A 103 -11.26 3.19 -0.63
CA ARG A 103 -12.54 2.46 -0.62
C ARG A 103 -13.07 2.13 -2.02
N ILE A 104 -12.42 2.58 -3.09
CA ILE A 104 -12.83 2.30 -4.48
C ILE A 104 -13.17 0.81 -4.73
N PRO A 105 -12.40 -0.18 -4.19
CA PRO A 105 -12.74 -1.59 -4.39
C PRO A 105 -14.09 -2.02 -3.82
N TYR A 106 -14.74 -1.18 -3.00
CA TYR A 106 -16.00 -1.48 -2.30
C TYR A 106 -17.19 -0.63 -2.79
N THR A 107 -16.94 0.48 -3.49
CA THR A 107 -17.98 1.48 -3.84
C THR A 107 -18.77 1.17 -5.10
N GLY A 108 -18.49 0.07 -5.80
CA GLY A 108 -19.14 -0.29 -7.05
C GLY A 108 -18.85 0.71 -8.19
N ARG A 109 -19.68 0.65 -9.27
CA ARG A 109 -19.41 1.43 -10.50
C ARG A 109 -19.63 2.95 -10.35
N LEU A 110 -20.47 3.37 -9.42
CA LEU A 110 -20.79 4.79 -9.21
C LEU A 110 -19.87 5.49 -8.20
N GLY A 111 -18.98 4.77 -7.53
CA GLY A 111 -18.05 5.36 -6.57
C GLY A 111 -18.73 5.96 -5.31
N ILE A 112 -20.00 5.61 -5.03
CA ILE A 112 -20.76 6.18 -3.90
C ILE A 112 -20.30 5.53 -2.60
N LEU A 113 -19.84 6.34 -1.66
CA LEU A 113 -19.42 5.91 -0.33
C LEU A 113 -20.65 5.60 0.54
N SER A 114 -20.72 4.40 1.09
CA SER A 114 -21.68 4.03 2.11
C SER A 114 -21.35 4.69 3.47
N ALA A 115 -22.26 4.58 4.43
CA ALA A 115 -21.98 5.03 5.81
C ALA A 115 -20.82 4.25 6.43
N GLU A 116 -20.73 2.95 6.13
CA GLU A 116 -19.61 2.11 6.58
C GLU A 116 -18.28 2.54 5.95
N ASP A 117 -18.25 2.85 4.65
CA ASP A 117 -17.03 3.36 4.00
C ASP A 117 -16.54 4.65 4.66
N LYS A 118 -17.46 5.61 4.93
CA LYS A 118 -17.12 6.87 5.63
C LYS A 118 -16.54 6.61 7.01
N LYS A 119 -17.10 5.66 7.76
CA LYS A 119 -16.59 5.24 9.06
C LYS A 119 -15.19 4.64 8.96
N GLN A 120 -14.94 3.77 7.98
CA GLN A 120 -13.61 3.17 7.78
C GLN A 120 -12.55 4.22 7.38
N ILE A 121 -12.93 5.23 6.58
CA ILE A 121 -12.04 6.34 6.25
C ILE A 121 -11.70 7.14 7.50
N GLN A 122 -12.71 7.48 8.30
CA GLN A 122 -12.53 8.22 9.55
C GLN A 122 -11.62 7.46 10.53
N ASN A 123 -11.88 6.17 10.75
CA ASN A 123 -11.05 5.30 11.60
C ASN A 123 -9.59 5.25 11.11
N ALA A 124 -9.38 5.17 9.79
CA ALA A 124 -8.03 5.15 9.22
C ALA A 124 -7.30 6.49 9.46
N LEU A 125 -7.98 7.63 9.29
CA LEU A 125 -7.42 8.95 9.56
C LEU A 125 -7.09 9.13 11.05
N GLU A 126 -7.93 8.64 11.95
CA GLU A 126 -7.68 8.64 13.40
C GLU A 126 -6.48 7.76 13.75
N LEU A 127 -6.41 6.54 13.19
CA LEU A 127 -5.31 5.61 13.43
C LEU A 127 -3.94 6.22 13.11
N VAL A 128 -3.85 6.99 12.02
CA VAL A 128 -2.60 7.65 11.62
C VAL A 128 -2.40 9.04 12.26
N GLY A 129 -3.33 9.49 13.13
CA GLY A 129 -3.27 10.80 13.80
C GLY A 129 -3.49 11.98 12.86
N ALA A 130 -4.27 11.80 11.78
CA ALA A 130 -4.50 12.80 10.75
C ALA A 130 -5.98 13.23 10.61
N ALA A 131 -6.87 12.84 11.53
CA ALA A 131 -8.29 13.17 11.47
C ALA A 131 -8.57 14.68 11.42
N HIS A 132 -7.76 15.49 12.13
CA HIS A 132 -7.87 16.96 12.14
C HIS A 132 -7.55 17.61 10.78
N LEU A 133 -6.99 16.86 9.84
CA LEU A 133 -6.65 17.32 8.49
C LEU A 133 -7.73 16.95 7.46
N ALA A 134 -8.78 16.21 7.84
CA ALA A 134 -9.75 15.63 6.90
C ALA A 134 -10.28 16.62 5.86
N ASN A 135 -10.62 17.83 6.27
CA ASN A 135 -11.20 18.87 5.41
C ASN A 135 -10.14 19.81 4.76
N ARG A 136 -8.85 19.58 4.99
CA ARG A 136 -7.78 20.37 4.38
C ARG A 136 -7.47 19.88 2.98
N ASP A 137 -7.07 20.81 2.10
CA ASP A 137 -6.54 20.44 0.78
C ASP A 137 -5.28 19.59 0.96
N PHE A 138 -5.27 18.44 0.31
CA PHE A 138 -4.15 17.47 0.33
C PHE A 138 -2.84 18.07 -0.17
N ASN A 139 -2.91 19.06 -1.08
CA ASN A 139 -1.70 19.74 -1.58
C ASN A 139 -1.13 20.78 -0.60
N CYS A 140 -1.94 21.21 0.39
CA CYS A 140 -1.60 22.24 1.36
C CYS A 140 -1.16 21.69 2.73
N VAL A 141 -0.92 20.38 2.84
CA VAL A 141 -0.39 19.75 4.06
C VAL A 141 1.12 19.54 3.93
N SER A 142 1.83 19.46 5.08
CA SER A 142 3.26 19.15 5.09
C SER A 142 3.56 17.75 4.56
N ASP A 143 4.80 17.48 4.16
CA ASP A 143 5.19 16.18 3.61
C ASP A 143 4.97 15.04 4.63
N GLY A 144 5.26 15.28 5.92
CA GLY A 144 4.97 14.30 6.97
C GLY A 144 3.47 14.07 7.19
N GLN A 145 2.64 15.13 7.10
CA GLN A 145 1.19 15.00 7.13
C GLN A 145 0.67 14.25 5.90
N ARG A 146 1.22 14.55 4.72
CA ARG A 146 0.91 13.86 3.46
C ARG A 146 1.20 12.36 3.57
N GLN A 147 2.35 12.00 4.15
CA GLN A 147 2.73 10.60 4.37
C GLN A 147 1.70 9.86 5.23
N ARG A 148 1.19 10.50 6.30
CA ARG A 148 0.11 9.94 7.14
C ARG A 148 -1.19 9.74 6.35
N ILE A 149 -1.57 10.68 5.47
CA ILE A 149 -2.77 10.55 4.63
C ILE A 149 -2.59 9.42 3.59
N LEU A 150 -1.40 9.26 3.00
CA LEU A 150 -1.08 8.14 2.12
C LEU A 150 -1.24 6.79 2.85
N LEU A 151 -0.77 6.71 4.09
CA LEU A 151 -0.94 5.52 4.92
C LEU A 151 -2.43 5.29 5.27
N ALA A 152 -3.18 6.34 5.63
CA ALA A 152 -4.63 6.23 5.88
C ALA A 152 -5.38 5.67 4.67
N ARG A 153 -5.06 6.13 3.46
CA ARG A 153 -5.63 5.58 2.21
C ARG A 153 -5.37 4.08 2.07
N ALA A 154 -4.16 3.62 2.36
CA ALA A 154 -3.81 2.21 2.25
C ALA A 154 -4.49 1.37 3.34
N VAL A 155 -4.59 1.90 4.57
CA VAL A 155 -5.23 1.22 5.72
C VAL A 155 -6.74 1.15 5.58
N CYS A 156 -7.41 2.21 5.14
CA CYS A 156 -8.88 2.21 4.99
C CYS A 156 -9.38 1.23 3.91
N GLN A 157 -8.49 0.77 3.04
CA GLN A 157 -8.76 -0.32 2.10
C GLN A 157 -8.93 -1.68 2.82
N GLN A 158 -8.50 -1.79 4.10
CA GLN A 158 -8.58 -3.02 4.91
C GLN A 158 -7.94 -4.25 4.22
N PRO A 159 -6.72 -4.13 3.72
CA PRO A 159 -6.06 -5.20 2.98
C PRO A 159 -5.61 -6.32 3.92
N GLN A 160 -5.48 -7.55 3.40
CA GLN A 160 -4.79 -8.67 4.07
C GLN A 160 -3.26 -8.53 4.00
N VAL A 161 -2.77 -7.90 2.93
CA VAL A 161 -1.36 -7.62 2.69
C VAL A 161 -1.18 -6.13 2.41
N LEU A 162 -0.38 -5.47 3.25
CA LEU A 162 -0.05 -4.06 3.10
C LEU A 162 1.41 -3.94 2.66
N LEU A 163 1.62 -3.40 1.48
CA LEU A 163 2.94 -3.12 0.91
C LEU A 163 3.25 -1.64 1.08
N LEU A 164 4.38 -1.33 1.72
CA LEU A 164 4.79 0.04 2.02
C LEU A 164 6.16 0.32 1.39
N ASP A 165 6.22 1.27 0.48
CA ASP A 165 7.46 1.76 -0.11
C ASP A 165 7.87 3.05 0.60
N GLU A 166 8.98 2.99 1.34
CA GLU A 166 9.54 4.10 2.11
C GLU A 166 8.52 4.81 3.04
N PRO A 167 7.79 4.10 3.91
CA PRO A 167 6.69 4.68 4.70
C PRO A 167 7.15 5.76 5.69
N THR A 168 8.43 5.84 5.98
CA THR A 168 9.04 6.82 6.90
C THR A 168 9.72 7.99 6.20
N SER A 169 9.73 8.01 4.87
CA SER A 169 10.29 9.12 4.11
C SER A 169 9.59 10.43 4.47
N PHE A 170 10.36 11.52 4.58
CA PHE A 170 9.88 12.85 4.97
C PHE A 170 9.34 12.98 6.41
N LEU A 171 9.48 11.97 7.24
CA LEU A 171 9.19 12.05 8.66
C LEU A 171 10.47 12.33 9.45
N ASP A 172 10.35 13.15 10.48
CA ASP A 172 11.36 13.26 11.52
C ASP A 172 11.42 11.99 12.40
N ILE A 173 12.36 11.93 13.30
CA ILE A 173 12.52 10.78 14.21
C ILE A 173 11.24 10.53 15.01
N THR A 174 10.60 11.60 15.50
CA THR A 174 9.37 11.52 16.28
C THR A 174 8.22 10.96 15.45
N GLY A 175 8.07 11.44 14.22
CA GLY A 175 7.08 10.95 13.27
C GLY A 175 7.30 9.48 12.90
N THR A 176 8.55 9.08 12.72
CA THR A 176 8.92 7.69 12.42
C THR A 176 8.58 6.76 13.58
N ILE A 177 8.96 7.13 14.83
CA ILE A 177 8.61 6.37 16.03
C ILE A 177 7.08 6.26 16.19
N GLY A 178 6.36 7.35 15.90
CA GLY A 178 4.89 7.38 15.95
C GLY A 178 4.18 6.43 14.98
N LEU A 179 4.85 5.93 13.93
CA LEU A 179 4.28 4.92 13.02
C LEU A 179 4.43 3.48 13.54
N LEU A 180 5.40 3.19 14.40
CA LEU A 180 5.64 1.83 14.90
C LEU A 180 4.41 1.20 15.57
N PRO A 181 3.69 1.89 16.50
CA PRO A 181 2.48 1.34 17.09
C PRO A 181 1.35 1.11 16.08
N ILE A 182 1.34 1.85 14.97
CA ILE A 182 0.36 1.67 13.89
C ILE A 182 0.64 0.35 13.17
N PHE A 183 1.89 0.08 12.81
CA PHE A 183 2.27 -1.19 12.16
C PHE A 183 2.05 -2.42 13.04
N GLN A 184 2.09 -2.27 14.37
CA GLN A 184 1.77 -3.36 15.31
C GLN A 184 0.27 -3.66 15.41
N LYS A 185 -0.60 -2.71 15.02
CA LYS A 185 -2.06 -2.85 15.05
C LYS A 185 -2.65 -3.34 13.73
N LEU A 186 -1.84 -3.34 12.67
CA LEU A 186 -2.21 -3.79 11.32
C LEU A 186 -1.87 -5.25 11.12
#